data_f92b7c04b6afc6dd74adb85b68078fde
#
_entry.id   f92b7c04b6afc6dd74adb85b68078fde
#
_cell.length_a   1.000
_cell.length_b   1.000
_cell.length_c   1.000
_cell.angle_alpha   90.00
_cell.angle_beta   90.00
_cell.angle_gamma   90.00
#
_symmetry.space_group_name_H-M   'P 1'
#
loop_
_entity.id
_entity.type
_entity.pdbx_description
1 polymer ?
#
loop_
_entity_poly.entity_id
_entity_poly.type
_entity_poly.pdbx_seq_one_letter_code
_entity_poly.pdbx_strand_id
1 'polypeptide(L)'
;LTKAGLHGLLVTYLPDLRYLSGFTGSSAALAVTRRSARLFTDGRYKTQAAEEVTVAQIEIVASSPAVAAAQWLAAQPGVEFAGFDPAQTTVANLDRYRAALPARLRRSFLSALAAPLVEPLRQVKDEDELALMSEAALAGCNLFEHILGFIRPGLKEFEVAAELEHQARLLGAEGMSFETIVAAGARSALPHGHATAARLPRNGFVTLDFGVILNGYCSDMTRTVHLGRPKANERRAYEAVLEAQEAGVAAVMPGVSCAEVDEAARGVLRRAGLAEAFSHSTGHGLGLEIHEPPRIGAGQKTRLLPGMVITIEPGVYLAGQFGIRIEDMVAVTRSGGQVLTPAPKALIEL
;
A
#
# COMPACT_ATOMS: atom_id res chain seq x y z
N LEU A 1 13.18 -21.14 4.76
CA LEU A 1 13.98 -21.82 3.73
C LEU A 1 13.73 -23.33 3.71
N THR A 2 13.73 -24.02 4.85
CA THR A 2 13.60 -25.48 4.92
C THR A 2 12.30 -25.99 4.29
N LYS A 3 11.16 -25.36 4.61
CA LYS A 3 9.85 -25.71 4.01
C LYS A 3 9.81 -25.49 2.50
N ALA A 4 10.54 -24.50 1.99
CA ALA A 4 10.66 -24.20 0.57
C ALA A 4 11.76 -25.01 -0.15
N GLY A 5 12.46 -25.92 0.55
CA GLY A 5 13.54 -26.71 -0.01
C GLY A 5 14.79 -25.90 -0.38
N LEU A 6 14.94 -24.66 0.08
CA LEU A 6 16.03 -23.76 -0.29
C LEU A 6 17.24 -23.89 0.62
N HIS A 7 18.43 -23.75 0.05
CA HIS A 7 19.69 -23.67 0.77
C HIS A 7 20.05 -22.24 1.14
N GLY A 8 19.70 -21.27 0.28
CA GLY A 8 19.88 -19.84 0.49
C GLY A 8 18.77 -19.01 -0.16
N LEU A 9 18.65 -17.76 0.24
CA LEU A 9 17.73 -16.76 -0.33
C LEU A 9 18.48 -15.44 -0.53
N LEU A 10 18.37 -14.87 -1.72
CA LEU A 10 18.81 -13.53 -2.06
C LEU A 10 17.61 -12.59 -2.06
N VAL A 11 17.58 -11.64 -1.13
CA VAL A 11 16.54 -10.61 -1.05
C VAL A 11 17.15 -9.28 -1.49
N THR A 12 16.56 -8.66 -2.49
CA THR A 12 17.03 -7.37 -3.06
C THR A 12 15.92 -6.32 -3.10
N TYR A 13 14.68 -6.70 -2.80
CA TYR A 13 13.55 -5.80 -2.76
C TYR A 13 13.51 -5.04 -1.43
N LEU A 14 13.52 -3.72 -1.50
CA LEU A 14 13.70 -2.87 -0.31
C LEU A 14 12.59 -3.04 0.75
N PRO A 15 11.29 -3.13 0.40
CA PRO A 15 10.25 -3.42 1.38
C PRO A 15 10.46 -4.74 2.12
N ASP A 16 10.88 -5.80 1.42
CA ASP A 16 11.19 -7.09 2.03
C ASP A 16 12.44 -7.02 2.91
N LEU A 17 13.45 -6.25 2.49
CA LEU A 17 14.65 -5.96 3.28
C LEU A 17 14.28 -5.24 4.58
N ARG A 18 13.47 -4.19 4.49
CA ARG A 18 12.99 -3.44 5.66
C ARG A 18 12.22 -4.37 6.61
N TYR A 19 11.30 -5.16 6.10
CA TYR A 19 10.52 -6.12 6.89
C TYR A 19 11.41 -7.13 7.63
N LEU A 20 12.42 -7.70 6.94
CA LEU A 20 13.28 -8.75 7.50
C LEU A 20 14.40 -8.23 8.40
N SER A 21 14.85 -6.99 8.21
CA SER A 21 16.08 -6.50 8.88
C SER A 21 15.92 -5.17 9.61
N GLY A 22 14.82 -4.44 9.39
CA GLY A 22 14.64 -3.08 9.87
C GLY A 22 15.38 -2.01 9.06
N PHE A 23 16.20 -2.40 8.08
CA PHE A 23 17.02 -1.45 7.31
C PHE A 23 16.18 -0.56 6.40
N THR A 24 16.33 0.75 6.55
CA THR A 24 15.54 1.77 5.83
C THR A 24 16.29 2.44 4.67
N GLY A 25 17.56 2.11 4.45
CA GLY A 25 18.38 2.69 3.38
C GLY A 25 17.97 2.24 1.98
N SER A 26 18.32 3.02 0.97
CA SER A 26 17.92 2.80 -0.43
C SER A 26 18.84 1.87 -1.23
N SER A 27 19.87 1.28 -0.61
CA SER A 27 20.84 0.41 -1.31
C SER A 27 21.34 -0.69 -0.39
N ALA A 28 20.75 -1.88 -0.51
CA ALA A 28 21.17 -3.07 0.22
C ALA A 28 20.76 -4.36 -0.48
N ALA A 29 21.28 -5.48 0.01
CA ALA A 29 20.83 -6.83 -0.26
C ALA A 29 20.99 -7.69 0.99
N LEU A 30 20.03 -8.58 1.26
CA LEU A 30 20.09 -9.53 2.36
C LEU A 30 20.31 -10.94 1.80
N ALA A 31 21.37 -11.57 2.24
CA ALA A 31 21.67 -12.99 1.97
C ALA A 31 21.30 -13.82 3.19
N VAL A 32 20.39 -14.77 3.02
CA VAL A 32 19.90 -15.63 4.10
C VAL A 32 20.24 -17.07 3.80
N THR A 33 20.84 -17.76 4.76
CA THR A 33 21.05 -19.22 4.77
C THR A 33 20.22 -19.86 5.89
N ARG A 34 20.26 -21.16 6.02
CA ARG A 34 19.60 -21.86 7.15
C ARG A 34 20.24 -21.54 8.51
N ARG A 35 21.45 -20.97 8.55
CA ARG A 35 22.24 -20.75 9.77
C ARG A 35 22.59 -19.30 10.05
N SER A 36 22.55 -18.44 9.04
CA SER A 36 23.01 -17.06 9.15
C SER A 36 22.33 -16.15 8.15
N ALA A 37 22.26 -14.88 8.50
CA ALA A 37 21.84 -13.81 7.61
C ALA A 37 22.93 -12.73 7.55
N ARG A 38 23.14 -12.14 6.37
CA ARG A 38 24.10 -11.06 6.17
C ARG A 38 23.50 -9.98 5.29
N LEU A 39 23.49 -8.76 5.81
CA LEU A 39 23.09 -7.57 5.06
C LEU A 39 24.34 -6.96 4.41
N PHE A 40 24.25 -6.72 3.12
CA PHE A 40 25.25 -6.02 2.32
C PHE A 40 24.73 -4.63 1.99
N THR A 41 25.52 -3.61 2.26
CA THR A 41 25.20 -2.22 1.88
C THR A 41 26.48 -1.45 1.54
N ASP A 42 26.36 -0.24 1.01
CA ASP A 42 27.52 0.57 0.66
C ASP A 42 27.91 1.56 1.77
N GLY A 43 29.04 2.25 1.58
CA GLY A 43 29.65 3.12 2.59
C GLY A 43 28.76 4.29 3.06
N ARG A 44 27.74 4.69 2.29
CA ARG A 44 26.78 5.74 2.66
C ARG A 44 25.93 5.34 3.86
N TYR A 45 25.68 4.06 4.02
CA TYR A 45 24.78 3.50 5.02
C TYR A 45 25.50 2.81 6.18
N LYS A 46 26.83 2.97 6.32
CA LYS A 46 27.61 2.28 7.36
C LYS A 46 27.06 2.54 8.78
N THR A 47 26.82 3.79 9.12
CA THR A 47 26.30 4.18 10.44
C THR A 47 24.87 3.74 10.60
N GLN A 48 24.01 4.07 9.65
CA GLN A 48 22.60 3.75 9.68
C GLN A 48 22.35 2.23 9.79
N ALA A 49 23.05 1.41 9.01
CA ALA A 49 22.91 -0.05 9.11
C ALA A 49 23.33 -0.58 10.49
N ALA A 50 24.38 0.00 11.10
CA ALA A 50 24.81 -0.40 12.44
C ALA A 50 23.79 -0.06 13.54
N GLU A 51 22.98 0.98 13.36
CA GLU A 51 21.93 1.40 14.27
C GLU A 51 20.65 0.60 14.06
N GLU A 52 20.26 0.30 12.82
CA GLU A 52 18.97 -0.29 12.47
C GLU A 52 18.98 -1.83 12.47
N VAL A 53 20.10 -2.47 12.07
CA VAL A 53 20.13 -3.91 11.79
C VAL A 53 20.72 -4.70 12.95
N THR A 54 19.86 -5.44 13.64
CA THR A 54 20.26 -6.29 14.77
C THR A 54 20.20 -7.79 14.45
N VAL A 55 19.47 -8.19 13.40
CA VAL A 55 19.15 -9.59 13.07
C VAL A 55 20.11 -10.23 12.06
N ALA A 56 21.04 -9.45 11.47
CA ALA A 56 21.99 -9.91 10.47
C ALA A 56 23.36 -9.31 10.68
N GLN A 57 24.40 -10.01 10.23
CA GLN A 57 25.74 -9.40 10.14
C GLN A 57 25.76 -8.38 9.02
N ILE A 58 26.44 -7.24 9.24
CA ILE A 58 26.53 -6.15 8.26
C ILE A 58 27.86 -6.23 7.55
N GLU A 59 27.85 -6.13 6.23
CA GLU A 59 29.04 -6.03 5.39
C GLU A 59 28.95 -4.78 4.50
N ILE A 60 29.94 -3.90 4.66
CA ILE A 60 30.05 -2.68 3.85
C ILE A 60 30.86 -2.99 2.61
N VAL A 61 30.28 -2.80 1.44
CA VAL A 61 30.91 -3.12 0.16
C VAL A 61 31.09 -1.88 -0.71
N ALA A 62 32.17 -1.88 -1.50
CA ALA A 62 32.43 -0.82 -2.49
C ALA A 62 31.72 -1.10 -3.85
N SER A 63 31.23 -2.31 -4.04
CA SER A 63 30.53 -2.76 -5.25
C SER A 63 29.03 -2.85 -5.02
N SER A 64 28.30 -3.43 -5.98
CA SER A 64 26.84 -3.69 -5.83
C SER A 64 26.56 -4.61 -4.64
N PRO A 65 25.75 -4.19 -3.65
CA PRO A 65 25.37 -5.03 -2.51
C PRO A 65 24.77 -6.37 -2.92
N ALA A 66 23.91 -6.40 -3.96
CA ALA A 66 23.28 -7.61 -4.43
C ALA A 66 24.26 -8.59 -5.10
N VAL A 67 25.31 -8.07 -5.80
CA VAL A 67 26.38 -8.89 -6.35
C VAL A 67 27.20 -9.52 -5.22
N ALA A 68 27.58 -8.74 -4.22
CA ALA A 68 28.33 -9.23 -3.07
C ALA A 68 27.52 -10.28 -2.29
N ALA A 69 26.23 -10.05 -2.08
CA ALA A 69 25.32 -11.01 -1.44
C ALA A 69 25.21 -12.33 -2.23
N ALA A 70 25.10 -12.29 -3.55
CA ALA A 70 25.05 -13.48 -4.40
C ALA A 70 26.38 -14.27 -4.35
N GLN A 71 27.52 -13.56 -4.39
CA GLN A 71 28.85 -14.16 -4.27
C GLN A 71 29.08 -14.79 -2.90
N TRP A 72 28.66 -14.11 -1.85
CA TRP A 72 28.73 -14.66 -0.48
C TRP A 72 27.90 -15.93 -0.34
N LEU A 73 26.65 -15.95 -0.83
CA LEU A 73 25.81 -17.17 -0.84
C LEU A 73 26.51 -18.33 -1.56
N ALA A 74 27.10 -18.05 -2.73
CA ALA A 74 27.79 -19.06 -3.53
C ALA A 74 29.06 -19.62 -2.88
N ALA A 75 29.63 -18.88 -1.93
CA ALA A 75 30.80 -19.30 -1.17
C ALA A 75 30.46 -20.06 0.15
N GLN A 76 29.19 -20.11 0.54
CA GLN A 76 28.80 -20.75 1.80
C GLN A 76 28.80 -22.28 1.71
N PRO A 77 29.42 -22.99 2.66
CA PRO A 77 29.39 -24.45 2.71
C PRO A 77 27.93 -24.97 2.77
N GLY A 78 27.60 -25.93 1.92
CA GLY A 78 26.28 -26.54 1.87
C GLY A 78 25.18 -25.72 1.22
N VAL A 79 25.52 -24.58 0.62
CA VAL A 79 24.59 -23.79 -0.23
C VAL A 79 24.84 -24.16 -1.70
N GLU A 80 24.09 -25.09 -2.21
CA GLU A 80 24.20 -25.54 -3.61
C GLU A 80 23.46 -24.61 -4.58
N PHE A 81 22.38 -23.98 -4.11
CA PHE A 81 21.62 -22.96 -4.85
C PHE A 81 20.91 -22.01 -3.90
N ALA A 82 20.55 -20.83 -4.40
CA ALA A 82 19.80 -19.81 -3.68
C ALA A 82 18.59 -19.36 -4.49
N GLY A 83 17.45 -19.18 -3.79
CA GLY A 83 16.25 -18.60 -4.39
C GLY A 83 16.36 -17.08 -4.54
N PHE A 84 15.63 -16.53 -5.48
CA PHE A 84 15.36 -15.10 -5.61
C PHE A 84 13.92 -14.89 -6.06
N ASP A 85 13.32 -13.75 -5.72
CA ASP A 85 11.98 -13.41 -6.17
C ASP A 85 12.02 -12.88 -7.61
N PRO A 86 11.44 -13.60 -8.60
CA PRO A 86 11.45 -13.18 -9.99
C PRO A 86 10.54 -11.97 -10.27
N ALA A 87 9.53 -11.71 -9.43
CA ALA A 87 8.67 -10.53 -9.57
C ALA A 87 9.42 -9.24 -9.21
N GLN A 88 10.41 -9.33 -8.33
CA GLN A 88 11.19 -8.20 -7.83
C GLN A 88 12.61 -8.09 -8.43
N THR A 89 12.96 -9.02 -9.33
CA THR A 89 14.30 -9.06 -9.92
C THR A 89 14.23 -8.88 -11.44
N THR A 90 14.73 -7.76 -11.94
CA THR A 90 14.78 -7.54 -13.40
C THR A 90 15.77 -8.51 -14.08
N VAL A 91 15.54 -8.84 -15.35
CA VAL A 91 16.43 -9.70 -16.14
C VAL A 91 17.86 -9.13 -16.13
N ALA A 92 18.02 -7.82 -16.31
CA ALA A 92 19.34 -7.18 -16.31
C ALA A 92 20.08 -7.33 -14.97
N ASN A 93 19.36 -7.25 -13.85
CA ASN A 93 19.94 -7.48 -12.53
C ASN A 93 20.34 -8.95 -12.34
N LEU A 94 19.47 -9.88 -12.71
CA LEU A 94 19.76 -11.32 -12.64
C LEU A 94 21.00 -11.67 -13.46
N ASP A 95 21.13 -11.16 -14.68
CA ASP A 95 22.29 -11.38 -15.54
C ASP A 95 23.57 -10.83 -14.91
N ARG A 96 23.51 -9.66 -14.29
CA ARG A 96 24.61 -9.06 -13.54
C ARG A 96 25.04 -9.94 -12.36
N TYR A 97 24.08 -10.44 -11.59
CA TYR A 97 24.35 -11.33 -10.44
C TYR A 97 24.99 -12.64 -10.93
N ARG A 98 24.45 -13.25 -11.97
CA ARG A 98 25.00 -14.48 -12.56
C ARG A 98 26.38 -14.30 -13.15
N ALA A 99 26.63 -13.19 -13.85
CA ALA A 99 27.93 -12.89 -14.42
C ALA A 99 29.05 -12.79 -13.38
N ALA A 100 28.72 -12.32 -12.17
CA ALA A 100 29.66 -12.18 -11.07
C ALA A 100 29.97 -13.51 -10.33
N LEU A 101 29.23 -14.59 -10.60
CA LEU A 101 29.45 -15.89 -10.01
C LEU A 101 30.55 -16.68 -10.75
N PRO A 102 31.20 -17.67 -10.08
CA PRO A 102 32.08 -18.62 -10.76
C PRO A 102 31.39 -19.28 -11.96
N ALA A 103 32.11 -19.47 -13.06
CA ALA A 103 31.57 -19.92 -14.35
C ALA A 103 30.65 -21.17 -14.22
N ARG A 104 31.02 -22.13 -13.38
CA ARG A 104 30.26 -23.36 -13.10
C ARG A 104 28.89 -23.11 -12.44
N LEU A 105 28.69 -21.98 -11.74
CA LEU A 105 27.49 -21.65 -10.97
C LEU A 105 26.55 -20.67 -11.69
N ARG A 106 27.01 -20.00 -12.75
CA ARG A 106 26.28 -18.91 -13.43
C ARG A 106 24.87 -19.29 -13.89
N ARG A 107 24.67 -20.52 -14.32
CA ARG A 107 23.39 -20.97 -14.89
C ARG A 107 22.43 -21.60 -13.87
N SER A 108 22.94 -22.17 -12.79
CA SER A 108 22.15 -23.03 -11.90
C SER A 108 22.03 -22.55 -10.46
N PHE A 109 22.92 -21.65 -10.03
CA PHE A 109 22.98 -21.27 -8.61
C PHE A 109 21.80 -20.38 -8.17
N LEU A 110 21.42 -19.37 -8.97
CA LEU A 110 20.26 -18.52 -8.67
C LEU A 110 19.02 -19.08 -9.37
N SER A 111 18.07 -19.56 -8.56
CA SER A 111 16.81 -20.16 -8.98
C SER A 111 15.64 -19.24 -8.67
N ALA A 112 14.75 -19.01 -9.64
CA ALA A 112 13.53 -18.26 -9.41
C ALA A 112 12.62 -19.02 -8.43
N LEU A 113 12.06 -18.31 -7.46
CA LEU A 113 11.03 -18.86 -6.57
C LEU A 113 9.76 -19.13 -7.37
N ALA A 114 9.09 -20.24 -7.07
CA ALA A 114 7.77 -20.55 -7.66
C ALA A 114 6.65 -19.67 -7.06
N ALA A 115 6.85 -19.15 -5.84
CA ALA A 115 5.98 -18.20 -5.17
C ALA A 115 6.81 -17.31 -4.24
N PRO A 116 6.39 -16.06 -3.99
CA PRO A 116 7.10 -15.18 -3.05
C PRO A 116 7.14 -15.78 -1.64
N LEU A 117 8.22 -15.54 -0.91
CA LEU A 117 8.40 -16.06 0.45
C LEU A 117 8.22 -14.99 1.53
N VAL A 118 8.49 -13.74 1.21
CA VAL A 118 8.44 -12.62 2.19
C VAL A 118 7.09 -11.91 2.13
N GLU A 119 6.59 -11.63 0.93
CA GLU A 119 5.30 -10.96 0.73
C GLU A 119 4.15 -11.59 1.56
N PRO A 120 3.96 -12.93 1.63
CA PRO A 120 2.91 -13.52 2.46
C PRO A 120 3.09 -13.28 3.97
N LEU A 121 4.33 -13.06 4.43
CA LEU A 121 4.58 -12.71 5.84
C LEU A 121 4.14 -11.27 6.13
N ARG A 122 4.37 -10.35 5.21
CA ARG A 122 3.96 -8.95 5.30
C ARG A 122 2.45 -8.75 5.26
N GLN A 123 1.71 -9.68 4.63
CA GLN A 123 0.24 -9.60 4.55
C GLN A 123 -0.44 -9.66 5.91
N VAL A 124 0.12 -10.42 6.85
CA VAL A 124 -0.45 -10.61 8.19
C VAL A 124 0.42 -9.84 9.18
N LYS A 125 -0.06 -8.69 9.60
CA LYS A 125 0.61 -7.76 10.50
C LYS A 125 0.56 -8.29 11.94
N ASP A 126 1.65 -8.13 12.67
CA ASP A 126 1.67 -8.32 14.10
C ASP A 126 1.11 -7.10 14.86
N GLU A 127 1.15 -7.14 16.20
CA GLU A 127 0.59 -6.09 17.04
C GLU A 127 1.35 -4.77 16.91
N ASP A 128 2.67 -4.81 16.76
CA ASP A 128 3.51 -3.62 16.61
C ASP A 128 3.28 -2.98 15.24
N GLU A 129 3.21 -3.78 14.17
CA GLU A 129 2.88 -3.32 12.82
C GLU A 129 1.48 -2.67 12.76
N LEU A 130 0.48 -3.28 13.40
CA LEU A 130 -0.88 -2.74 13.48
C LEU A 130 -0.92 -1.41 14.24
N ALA A 131 -0.11 -1.24 15.28
CA ALA A 131 0.00 0.02 16.01
C ALA A 131 0.57 1.12 15.10
N LEU A 132 1.65 0.86 14.36
CA LEU A 132 2.26 1.80 13.41
C LEU A 132 1.29 2.18 12.28
N MET A 133 0.55 1.21 11.74
CA MET A 133 -0.47 1.47 10.71
C MET A 133 -1.62 2.30 11.25
N SER A 134 -2.02 2.09 12.52
CA SER A 134 -3.05 2.90 13.17
C SER A 134 -2.58 4.34 13.36
N GLU A 135 -1.31 4.57 13.73
CA GLU A 135 -0.73 5.92 13.83
C GLU A 135 -0.75 6.63 12.45
N ALA A 136 -0.33 5.93 11.38
CA ALA A 136 -0.36 6.49 10.04
C ALA A 136 -1.80 6.82 9.58
N ALA A 137 -2.77 5.95 9.88
CA ALA A 137 -4.18 6.17 9.57
C ALA A 137 -4.75 7.39 10.32
N LEU A 138 -4.44 7.54 11.61
CA LEU A 138 -4.86 8.69 12.41
C LEU A 138 -4.22 9.99 11.93
N ALA A 139 -2.96 9.97 11.48
CA ALA A 139 -2.33 11.12 10.85
C ALA A 139 -3.10 11.56 9.59
N GLY A 140 -3.54 10.61 8.75
CA GLY A 140 -4.42 10.87 7.61
C GLY A 140 -5.75 11.52 8.03
N CYS A 141 -6.38 11.04 9.10
CA CYS A 141 -7.61 11.63 9.62
C CYS A 141 -7.41 13.08 10.10
N ASN A 142 -6.31 13.37 10.78
CA ASN A 142 -5.96 14.73 11.20
C ASN A 142 -5.74 15.68 10.02
N LEU A 143 -5.12 15.19 8.95
CA LEU A 143 -4.98 15.95 7.70
C LEU A 143 -6.33 16.25 7.05
N PHE A 144 -7.25 15.28 7.07
CA PHE A 144 -8.61 15.49 6.56
C PHE A 144 -9.34 16.57 7.37
N GLU A 145 -9.28 16.53 8.68
CA GLU A 145 -9.88 17.55 9.52
C GLU A 145 -9.30 18.95 9.23
N HIS A 146 -7.98 19.05 9.11
CA HIS A 146 -7.30 20.29 8.76
C HIS A 146 -7.76 20.83 7.41
N ILE A 147 -7.81 19.97 6.38
CA ILE A 147 -8.10 20.41 5.01
C ILE A 147 -9.53 20.91 4.83
N LEU A 148 -10.49 20.44 5.64
CA LEU A 148 -11.87 20.97 5.63
C LEU A 148 -11.92 22.47 5.92
N GLY A 149 -11.03 22.99 6.77
CA GLY A 149 -10.90 24.41 7.05
C GLY A 149 -10.22 25.23 5.95
N PHE A 150 -9.49 24.57 5.06
CA PHE A 150 -8.75 25.21 3.97
C PHE A 150 -9.54 25.26 2.66
N ILE A 151 -10.29 24.21 2.35
CA ILE A 151 -11.04 24.06 1.09
C ILE A 151 -12.08 25.17 0.94
N ARG A 152 -12.07 25.85 -0.23
CA ARG A 152 -13.06 26.83 -0.62
C ARG A 152 -13.15 26.96 -2.14
N PRO A 153 -14.29 27.44 -2.69
CA PRO A 153 -14.43 27.65 -4.12
C PRO A 153 -13.33 28.57 -4.70
N GLY A 154 -12.84 28.20 -5.88
CA GLY A 154 -11.83 28.98 -6.61
C GLY A 154 -10.38 28.59 -6.34
N LEU A 155 -10.06 27.89 -5.26
CA LEU A 155 -8.75 27.26 -5.10
C LEU A 155 -8.51 26.27 -6.25
N LYS A 156 -7.26 26.06 -6.63
CA LYS A 156 -6.89 25.03 -7.59
C LYS A 156 -6.70 23.68 -6.87
N GLU A 157 -6.96 22.59 -7.58
CA GLU A 157 -6.79 21.23 -7.02
C GLU A 157 -5.38 21.04 -6.44
N PHE A 158 -4.32 21.46 -7.16
CA PHE A 158 -2.95 21.33 -6.67
C PHE A 158 -2.64 22.24 -5.46
N GLU A 159 -3.38 23.33 -5.22
CA GLU A 159 -3.19 24.15 -4.02
C GLU A 159 -3.70 23.40 -2.77
N VAL A 160 -4.78 22.62 -2.93
CA VAL A 160 -5.31 21.75 -1.88
C VAL A 160 -4.36 20.56 -1.63
N ALA A 161 -3.85 19.92 -2.69
CA ALA A 161 -2.87 18.85 -2.58
C ALA A 161 -1.60 19.31 -1.88
N ALA A 162 -1.06 20.49 -2.28
CA ALA A 162 0.14 21.07 -1.67
C ALA A 162 -0.04 21.36 -0.17
N GLU A 163 -1.23 21.81 0.24
CA GLU A 163 -1.54 22.02 1.67
C GLU A 163 -1.55 20.70 2.44
N LEU A 164 -2.18 19.64 1.90
CA LEU A 164 -2.16 18.30 2.50
C LEU A 164 -0.73 17.78 2.68
N GLU A 165 0.10 17.87 1.65
CA GLU A 165 1.48 17.40 1.65
C GLU A 165 2.37 18.22 2.59
N HIS A 166 2.14 19.54 2.67
CA HIS A 166 2.82 20.41 3.61
C HIS A 166 2.50 20.02 5.06
N GLN A 167 1.23 19.85 5.38
CA GLN A 167 0.80 19.47 6.73
C GLN A 167 1.26 18.03 7.09
N ALA A 168 1.27 17.10 6.13
CA ALA A 168 1.82 15.77 6.34
C ALA A 168 3.27 15.82 6.80
N ARG A 169 4.10 16.67 6.18
CA ARG A 169 5.50 16.88 6.61
C ARG A 169 5.60 17.45 8.02
N LEU A 170 4.74 18.39 8.39
CA LEU A 170 4.72 18.97 9.73
C LEU A 170 4.31 17.95 10.81
N LEU A 171 3.49 16.95 10.45
CA LEU A 171 3.14 15.83 11.31
C LEU A 171 4.24 14.75 11.40
N GLY A 172 5.37 14.90 10.68
CA GLY A 172 6.48 13.97 10.72
C GLY A 172 6.40 12.83 9.69
N ALA A 173 5.48 12.89 8.71
CA ALA A 173 5.41 11.89 7.67
C ALA A 173 6.69 11.83 6.82
N GLU A 174 7.18 10.62 6.53
CA GLU A 174 8.32 10.35 5.65
C GLU A 174 8.02 10.76 4.19
N GLY A 175 6.74 10.72 3.80
CA GLY A 175 6.23 11.06 2.48
C GLY A 175 4.73 10.84 2.41
N MET A 176 4.16 11.12 1.24
CA MET A 176 2.84 10.63 0.89
C MET A 176 2.95 9.17 0.45
N SER A 177 1.93 8.34 0.74
CA SER A 177 1.89 6.93 0.32
C SER A 177 1.81 6.77 -1.19
N PHE A 178 1.22 7.76 -1.86
CA PHE A 178 1.05 7.87 -3.30
C PHE A 178 0.84 9.36 -3.68
N GLU A 179 0.74 9.65 -4.98
CA GLU A 179 0.46 11.00 -5.45
C GLU A 179 -0.94 11.45 -5.01
N THR A 180 -1.01 12.52 -4.24
CA THR A 180 -2.25 13.06 -3.67
C THR A 180 -3.29 13.38 -4.75
N ILE A 181 -4.47 12.77 -4.66
CA ILE A 181 -5.58 13.02 -5.56
C ILE A 181 -6.49 14.10 -4.96
N VAL A 182 -6.67 15.16 -5.72
CA VAL A 182 -7.71 16.17 -5.49
C VAL A 182 -8.43 16.39 -6.80
N ALA A 183 -9.65 15.88 -6.91
CA ALA A 183 -10.45 15.97 -8.14
C ALA A 183 -11.82 16.59 -7.86
N ALA A 184 -12.14 17.69 -8.56
CA ALA A 184 -13.30 18.52 -8.25
C ALA A 184 -14.31 18.61 -9.42
N GLY A 185 -15.61 18.74 -9.09
CA GLY A 185 -16.70 18.85 -10.06
C GLY A 185 -16.75 17.66 -11.01
N ALA A 186 -16.80 17.87 -12.31
CA ALA A 186 -16.81 16.79 -13.31
C ALA A 186 -15.53 15.96 -13.31
N ARG A 187 -14.40 16.51 -12.82
CA ARG A 187 -13.13 15.78 -12.72
C ARG A 187 -13.15 14.73 -11.61
N SER A 188 -14.02 14.86 -10.59
CA SER A 188 -14.17 13.82 -9.58
C SER A 188 -14.62 12.46 -10.18
N ALA A 189 -15.18 12.45 -11.41
CA ALA A 189 -15.47 11.24 -12.16
C ALA A 189 -14.23 10.53 -12.74
N LEU A 190 -13.02 11.00 -12.46
CA LEU A 190 -11.76 10.35 -12.80
C LEU A 190 -11.25 9.59 -11.58
N PRO A 191 -11.25 8.24 -11.55
CA PRO A 191 -10.80 7.47 -10.39
C PRO A 191 -9.39 7.82 -9.92
N HIS A 192 -8.48 8.09 -10.87
CA HIS A 192 -7.10 8.52 -10.64
C HIS A 192 -6.88 9.97 -11.12
N GLY A 193 -7.78 10.87 -10.68
CA GLY A 193 -7.75 12.27 -11.06
C GLY A 193 -6.67 13.08 -10.34
N HIS A 194 -5.41 13.03 -10.83
CA HIS A 194 -4.32 13.86 -10.28
C HIS A 194 -4.71 15.31 -10.15
N ALA A 195 -4.20 15.98 -9.12
CA ALA A 195 -4.48 17.38 -8.85
C ALA A 195 -3.92 18.29 -9.96
N THR A 196 -4.75 19.16 -10.49
CA THR A 196 -4.42 20.04 -11.62
C THR A 196 -4.62 21.54 -11.30
N ALA A 197 -4.47 22.38 -12.32
CA ALA A 197 -4.82 23.79 -12.26
C ALA A 197 -6.34 24.05 -12.31
N ALA A 198 -7.17 23.01 -12.40
CA ALA A 198 -8.63 23.15 -12.34
C ALA A 198 -9.05 23.78 -11.01
N ARG A 199 -10.04 24.66 -11.08
CA ARG A 199 -10.53 25.35 -9.89
C ARG A 199 -11.67 24.58 -9.25
N LEU A 200 -11.66 24.52 -7.93
CA LEU A 200 -12.77 24.00 -7.14
C LEU A 200 -14.05 24.81 -7.47
N PRO A 201 -15.16 24.12 -7.78
CA PRO A 201 -16.42 24.78 -8.16
C PRO A 201 -17.07 25.48 -6.96
N ARG A 202 -18.05 26.33 -7.23
CA ARG A 202 -18.93 26.88 -6.17
C ARG A 202 -19.95 25.84 -5.67
N ASN A 203 -20.28 24.86 -6.51
CA ASN A 203 -21.22 23.79 -6.19
C ASN A 203 -20.77 22.51 -6.90
N GLY A 204 -20.49 21.46 -6.15
CA GLY A 204 -20.05 20.16 -6.68
C GLY A 204 -19.14 19.41 -5.74
N PHE A 205 -18.94 18.13 -6.04
CA PHE A 205 -18.07 17.24 -5.26
C PHE A 205 -16.59 17.59 -5.40
N VAL A 206 -15.87 17.34 -4.33
CA VAL A 206 -14.40 17.31 -4.28
C VAL A 206 -14.00 16.01 -3.64
N THR A 207 -13.36 15.13 -4.41
CA THR A 207 -12.76 13.89 -3.93
C THR A 207 -11.34 14.19 -3.49
N LEU A 208 -11.01 13.79 -2.26
CA LEU A 208 -9.72 13.89 -1.61
C LEU A 208 -9.27 12.46 -1.30
N ASP A 209 -8.21 12.02 -1.95
CA ASP A 209 -7.66 10.69 -1.77
C ASP A 209 -6.15 10.82 -1.54
N PHE A 210 -5.72 10.42 -0.35
CA PHE A 210 -4.37 10.60 0.12
C PHE A 210 -4.05 9.66 1.28
N GLY A 211 -2.77 9.41 1.44
CA GLY A 211 -2.22 8.68 2.56
C GLY A 211 -0.82 9.14 2.89
N VAL A 212 -0.34 8.83 4.08
CA VAL A 212 1.00 9.18 4.54
C VAL A 212 1.83 7.94 4.86
N ILE A 213 3.13 8.05 4.70
CA ILE A 213 4.10 7.06 5.19
C ILE A 213 4.60 7.55 6.55
N LEU A 214 4.34 6.77 7.59
CA LEU A 214 4.82 7.04 8.94
C LEU A 214 5.47 5.76 9.49
N ASN A 215 6.71 5.88 9.98
CA ASN A 215 7.51 4.73 10.41
C ASN A 215 7.59 3.60 9.34
N GLY A 216 7.53 4.00 8.04
CA GLY A 216 7.55 3.12 6.89
C GLY A 216 6.23 2.48 6.50
N TYR A 217 5.18 2.60 7.29
CA TYR A 217 3.87 2.07 6.96
C TYR A 217 3.00 3.12 6.27
N CYS A 218 2.34 2.68 5.20
CA CYS A 218 1.41 3.50 4.44
C CYS A 218 0.05 3.57 5.12
N SER A 219 -0.55 4.76 5.11
CA SER A 219 -1.99 4.91 5.27
C SER A 219 -2.65 5.22 3.93
N ASP A 220 -3.98 5.06 3.90
CA ASP A 220 -4.82 5.29 2.73
C ASP A 220 -6.22 5.72 3.16
N MET A 221 -6.74 6.79 2.58
CA MET A 221 -8.08 7.25 2.89
C MET A 221 -8.63 8.15 1.79
N THR A 222 -9.82 7.82 1.30
CA THR A 222 -10.60 8.72 0.45
C THR A 222 -11.81 9.28 1.19
N ARG A 223 -12.00 10.57 1.07
CA ARG A 223 -13.24 11.26 1.43
C ARG A 223 -13.70 12.15 0.29
N THR A 224 -15.00 12.16 0.04
CA THR A 224 -15.62 13.09 -0.93
C THR A 224 -16.48 14.07 -0.15
N VAL A 225 -16.22 15.36 -0.32
CA VAL A 225 -17.01 16.46 0.25
C VAL A 225 -17.79 17.20 -0.84
N HIS A 226 -18.77 18.01 -0.50
CA HIS A 226 -19.52 18.80 -1.44
C HIS A 226 -19.40 20.29 -1.13
N LEU A 227 -18.92 21.08 -2.09
CA LEU A 227 -18.97 22.53 -2.01
C LEU A 227 -20.37 23.01 -2.39
N GLY A 228 -20.97 23.85 -1.53
CA GLY A 228 -22.35 24.28 -1.69
C GLY A 228 -23.37 23.16 -1.48
N ARG A 229 -24.61 23.37 -1.95
CA ARG A 229 -25.72 22.44 -1.67
C ARG A 229 -25.87 21.35 -2.74
N PRO A 230 -25.77 20.07 -2.41
CA PRO A 230 -25.90 18.97 -3.37
C PRO A 230 -27.35 18.87 -3.91
N LYS A 231 -27.46 18.49 -5.17
CA LYS A 231 -28.75 18.12 -5.78
C LYS A 231 -29.26 16.80 -5.25
N ALA A 232 -30.54 16.53 -5.42
CA ALA A 232 -31.16 15.29 -4.91
C ALA A 232 -30.53 14.00 -5.51
N ASN A 233 -30.12 14.02 -6.78
CA ASN A 233 -29.44 12.89 -7.41
C ASN A 233 -28.00 12.72 -6.90
N GLU A 234 -27.29 13.80 -6.63
CA GLU A 234 -25.93 13.81 -6.06
C GLU A 234 -25.96 13.23 -4.65
N ARG A 235 -26.91 13.68 -3.82
CA ARG A 235 -27.12 13.13 -2.46
C ARG A 235 -27.43 11.63 -2.47
N ARG A 236 -28.37 11.19 -3.33
CA ARG A 236 -28.71 9.75 -3.44
C ARG A 236 -27.52 8.92 -3.90
N ALA A 237 -26.69 9.43 -4.82
CA ALA A 237 -25.48 8.72 -5.25
C ALA A 237 -24.47 8.59 -4.10
N TYR A 238 -24.29 9.68 -3.32
CA TYR A 238 -23.41 9.67 -2.15
C TYR A 238 -23.88 8.64 -1.10
N GLU A 239 -25.16 8.66 -0.76
CA GLU A 239 -25.78 7.75 0.19
C GLU A 239 -25.61 6.28 -0.24
N ALA A 240 -25.76 5.99 -1.55
CA ALA A 240 -25.54 4.65 -2.09
C ALA A 240 -24.06 4.20 -1.99
N VAL A 241 -23.10 5.10 -2.20
CA VAL A 241 -21.67 4.80 -2.03
C VAL A 241 -21.35 4.59 -0.56
N LEU A 242 -21.90 5.41 0.33
CA LEU A 242 -21.71 5.25 1.78
C LEU A 242 -22.28 3.89 2.26
N GLU A 243 -23.52 3.55 1.87
CA GLU A 243 -24.12 2.23 2.19
C GLU A 243 -23.25 1.08 1.65
N ALA A 244 -22.72 1.21 0.43
CA ALA A 244 -21.84 0.21 -0.16
C ALA A 244 -20.53 0.04 0.64
N GLN A 245 -19.93 1.15 1.09
CA GLN A 245 -18.73 1.14 1.88
C GLN A 245 -18.97 0.50 3.24
N GLU A 246 -20.04 0.86 3.92
CA GLU A 246 -20.43 0.27 5.20
C GLU A 246 -20.76 -1.24 5.08
N ALA A 247 -21.43 -1.65 3.99
CA ALA A 247 -21.68 -3.06 3.70
C ALA A 247 -20.38 -3.84 3.46
N GLY A 248 -19.41 -3.25 2.73
CA GLY A 248 -18.08 -3.82 2.54
C GLY A 248 -17.33 -4.01 3.86
N VAL A 249 -17.29 -2.97 4.70
CA VAL A 249 -16.68 -3.05 6.04
C VAL A 249 -17.35 -4.11 6.92
N ALA A 250 -18.67 -4.16 6.95
CA ALA A 250 -19.42 -5.14 7.74
C ALA A 250 -19.18 -6.59 7.28
N ALA A 251 -18.83 -6.81 6.01
CA ALA A 251 -18.50 -8.12 5.47
C ALA A 251 -17.07 -8.59 5.81
N VAL A 252 -16.23 -7.72 6.36
CA VAL A 252 -14.86 -8.08 6.74
C VAL A 252 -14.88 -8.98 7.98
N MET A 253 -14.66 -10.27 7.76
CA MET A 253 -14.59 -11.29 8.82
C MET A 253 -13.46 -12.29 8.51
N PRO A 254 -12.81 -12.88 9.52
CA PRO A 254 -11.87 -13.97 9.31
C PRO A 254 -12.49 -15.13 8.53
N GLY A 255 -11.80 -15.61 7.50
CA GLY A 255 -12.23 -16.73 6.67
C GLY A 255 -13.17 -16.36 5.53
N VAL A 256 -13.73 -15.16 5.49
CA VAL A 256 -14.49 -14.64 4.33
C VAL A 256 -13.52 -14.43 3.16
N SER A 257 -13.95 -14.74 1.94
CA SER A 257 -13.13 -14.48 0.75
C SER A 257 -13.19 -13.01 0.34
N CYS A 258 -12.09 -12.53 -0.28
CA CYS A 258 -12.04 -11.18 -0.83
C CYS A 258 -13.14 -10.89 -1.86
N ALA A 259 -13.63 -11.92 -2.58
CA ALA A 259 -14.75 -11.79 -3.49
C ALA A 259 -16.09 -11.57 -2.78
N GLU A 260 -16.30 -12.18 -1.60
CA GLU A 260 -17.50 -11.97 -0.81
C GLU A 260 -17.58 -10.56 -0.25
N VAL A 261 -16.45 -9.99 0.16
CA VAL A 261 -16.35 -8.58 0.61
C VAL A 261 -16.64 -7.63 -0.56
N ASP A 262 -16.06 -7.87 -1.75
CA ASP A 262 -16.36 -7.07 -2.96
C ASP A 262 -17.83 -7.15 -3.32
N GLU A 263 -18.45 -8.34 -3.28
CA GLU A 263 -19.86 -8.51 -3.61
C GLU A 263 -20.77 -7.81 -2.62
N ALA A 264 -20.41 -7.73 -1.34
CA ALA A 264 -21.18 -6.99 -0.34
C ALA A 264 -21.32 -5.51 -0.73
N ALA A 265 -20.23 -4.85 -1.09
CA ALA A 265 -20.21 -3.46 -1.54
C ALA A 265 -20.88 -3.30 -2.93
N ARG A 266 -20.46 -4.09 -3.90
CA ARG A 266 -20.94 -4.04 -5.28
C ARG A 266 -22.43 -4.37 -5.40
N GLY A 267 -22.93 -5.26 -4.56
CA GLY A 267 -24.35 -5.61 -4.48
C GLY A 267 -25.25 -4.43 -4.08
N VAL A 268 -24.78 -3.54 -3.19
CA VAL A 268 -25.48 -2.30 -2.83
C VAL A 268 -25.58 -1.39 -4.06
N LEU A 269 -24.45 -1.11 -4.72
CA LEU A 269 -24.43 -0.25 -5.90
C LEU A 269 -25.27 -0.81 -7.06
N ARG A 270 -25.35 -2.14 -7.19
CA ARG A 270 -26.22 -2.80 -8.18
C ARG A 270 -27.70 -2.53 -7.88
N ARG A 271 -28.13 -2.65 -6.62
CA ARG A 271 -29.51 -2.31 -6.22
C ARG A 271 -29.86 -0.85 -6.42
N ALA A 272 -28.85 0.04 -6.26
CA ALA A 272 -29.02 1.47 -6.53
C ALA A 272 -28.98 1.86 -8.02
N GLY A 273 -28.78 0.90 -8.95
CA GLY A 273 -28.66 1.16 -10.39
C GLY A 273 -27.34 1.82 -10.79
N LEU A 274 -26.28 1.70 -9.95
CA LEU A 274 -24.97 2.36 -10.12
C LEU A 274 -23.85 1.35 -10.41
N ALA A 275 -24.14 0.07 -10.67
CA ALA A 275 -23.13 -0.97 -10.86
C ALA A 275 -22.15 -0.67 -11.97
N GLU A 276 -22.62 -0.14 -13.12
CA GLU A 276 -21.79 0.20 -14.28
C GLU A 276 -20.85 1.38 -14.02
N ALA A 277 -21.16 2.21 -13.02
CA ALA A 277 -20.34 3.35 -12.63
C ALA A 277 -19.23 2.96 -11.63
N PHE A 278 -19.19 1.72 -11.14
CA PHE A 278 -18.15 1.18 -10.25
C PHE A 278 -17.18 0.28 -11.02
N SER A 279 -16.08 0.83 -11.48
CA SER A 279 -15.19 0.23 -12.49
C SER A 279 -13.92 -0.46 -11.95
N HIS A 280 -13.66 -0.41 -10.64
CA HIS A 280 -12.46 -1.00 -10.03
C HIS A 280 -12.79 -2.04 -8.93
N SER A 281 -11.79 -2.63 -8.31
CA SER A 281 -11.92 -3.50 -7.14
C SER A 281 -12.37 -2.70 -5.92
N THR A 282 -13.01 -3.38 -4.96
CA THR A 282 -13.45 -2.74 -3.71
C THR A 282 -12.29 -2.37 -2.79
N GLY A 283 -11.07 -2.89 -3.06
CA GLY A 283 -9.90 -2.53 -2.25
C GLY A 283 -8.70 -3.44 -2.46
N HIS A 284 -7.70 -3.22 -1.65
CA HIS A 284 -6.42 -3.93 -1.66
C HIS A 284 -5.84 -4.03 -0.24
N GLY A 285 -4.83 -4.89 -0.05
CA GLY A 285 -3.97 -4.87 1.12
C GLY A 285 -3.00 -3.70 1.07
N LEU A 286 -2.52 -3.27 2.22
CA LEU A 286 -1.47 -2.27 2.32
C LEU A 286 -0.59 -2.54 3.56
N GLY A 287 0.56 -1.87 3.63
CA GLY A 287 1.53 -2.02 4.71
C GLY A 287 2.77 -1.18 4.46
N LEU A 288 3.92 -1.82 4.25
CA LEU A 288 5.15 -1.14 3.81
C LEU A 288 5.04 -0.61 2.37
N GLU A 289 4.09 -1.11 1.60
CA GLU A 289 3.73 -0.60 0.29
C GLU A 289 2.25 -0.22 0.28
N ILE A 290 1.92 0.76 -0.56
CA ILE A 290 0.53 1.20 -0.70
C ILE A 290 -0.36 0.10 -1.27
N HIS A 291 0.14 -0.69 -2.21
CA HIS A 291 -0.57 -1.81 -2.78
C HIS A 291 0.15 -3.12 -2.43
N GLU A 292 -0.42 -3.87 -1.51
CA GLU A 292 -0.02 -5.24 -1.16
C GLU A 292 -1.18 -6.21 -1.40
N PRO A 293 -0.93 -7.51 -1.56
CA PRO A 293 -2.00 -8.49 -1.45
C PRO A 293 -2.65 -8.48 -0.05
N PRO A 294 -3.94 -8.89 0.05
CA PRO A 294 -4.80 -9.39 -1.03
C PRO A 294 -5.54 -8.28 -1.78
N ARG A 295 -5.91 -8.53 -3.04
CA ARG A 295 -6.87 -7.69 -3.76
C ARG A 295 -8.30 -8.03 -3.32
N ILE A 296 -9.11 -7.03 -3.00
CA ILE A 296 -10.53 -7.17 -2.66
C ILE A 296 -11.36 -6.91 -3.92
N GLY A 297 -11.72 -7.97 -4.63
CA GLY A 297 -12.35 -7.82 -5.94
C GLY A 297 -13.05 -9.09 -6.41
N ALA A 298 -13.83 -8.96 -7.47
CA ALA A 298 -14.58 -10.07 -8.06
C ALA A 298 -13.68 -11.27 -8.40
N GLY A 299 -14.14 -12.47 -8.02
CA GLY A 299 -13.43 -13.73 -8.30
C GLY A 299 -12.21 -14.01 -7.43
N GLN A 300 -11.82 -13.13 -6.50
CA GLN A 300 -10.68 -13.31 -5.61
C GLN A 300 -10.99 -14.34 -4.52
N LYS A 301 -10.25 -15.46 -4.52
CA LYS A 301 -10.50 -16.60 -3.62
C LYS A 301 -9.71 -16.53 -2.30
N THR A 302 -8.78 -15.58 -2.17
CA THR A 302 -8.01 -15.38 -0.94
C THR A 302 -8.96 -15.12 0.21
N ARG A 303 -8.75 -15.84 1.33
CA ARG A 303 -9.54 -15.68 2.54
C ARG A 303 -8.83 -14.71 3.47
N LEU A 304 -9.60 -13.82 4.09
CA LEU A 304 -9.10 -12.88 5.07
C LEU A 304 -8.63 -13.61 6.33
N LEU A 305 -7.48 -13.21 6.83
CA LEU A 305 -6.88 -13.70 8.07
C LEU A 305 -6.75 -12.56 9.08
N PRO A 306 -6.90 -12.85 10.39
CA PRO A 306 -6.59 -11.85 11.42
C PRO A 306 -5.18 -11.30 11.26
N GLY A 307 -5.01 -9.99 11.39
CA GLY A 307 -3.75 -9.27 11.15
C GLY A 307 -3.62 -8.71 9.73
N MET A 308 -4.47 -9.09 8.77
CA MET A 308 -4.49 -8.40 7.47
C MET A 308 -5.08 -6.99 7.64
N VAL A 309 -4.53 -6.02 6.91
CA VAL A 309 -5.09 -4.67 6.76
C VAL A 309 -5.41 -4.46 5.29
N ILE A 310 -6.62 -4.03 5.01
CA ILE A 310 -7.16 -3.85 3.66
C ILE A 310 -7.88 -2.52 3.53
N THR A 311 -7.98 -1.98 2.32
CA THR A 311 -8.89 -0.86 2.01
C THR A 311 -10.27 -1.37 1.65
N ILE A 312 -11.31 -0.58 1.95
CA ILE A 312 -12.68 -0.74 1.48
C ILE A 312 -13.11 0.59 0.88
N GLU A 313 -13.07 0.69 -0.45
CA GLU A 313 -13.10 1.95 -1.21
C GLU A 313 -14.10 1.96 -2.38
N PRO A 314 -15.35 1.49 -2.24
CA PRO A 314 -16.28 1.57 -3.35
C PRO A 314 -16.44 3.02 -3.84
N GLY A 315 -16.58 3.17 -5.16
CA GLY A 315 -16.78 4.46 -5.78
C GLY A 315 -17.67 4.38 -7.02
N VAL A 316 -18.31 5.48 -7.36
CA VAL A 316 -19.07 5.64 -8.60
C VAL A 316 -18.56 6.82 -9.39
N TYR A 317 -18.44 6.66 -10.70
CA TYR A 317 -17.83 7.65 -11.59
C TYR A 317 -18.73 7.87 -12.79
N LEU A 318 -19.52 8.97 -12.75
CA LEU A 318 -20.46 9.35 -13.79
C LEU A 318 -19.79 10.35 -14.74
N ALA A 319 -19.26 9.85 -15.83
CA ALA A 319 -18.46 10.62 -16.76
C ALA A 319 -19.12 11.94 -17.17
N GLY A 320 -18.36 13.05 -17.09
CA GLY A 320 -18.84 14.40 -17.37
C GLY A 320 -19.79 15.00 -16.33
N GLN A 321 -20.09 14.28 -15.25
CA GLN A 321 -20.96 14.74 -14.17
C GLN A 321 -20.19 14.86 -12.85
N PHE A 322 -20.00 13.75 -12.16
CA PHE A 322 -19.26 13.69 -10.88
C PHE A 322 -18.84 12.26 -10.56
N GLY A 323 -17.90 12.13 -9.62
CA GLY A 323 -17.55 10.88 -8.97
C GLY A 323 -17.55 11.02 -7.45
N ILE A 324 -17.72 9.91 -6.78
CA ILE A 324 -17.75 9.78 -5.32
C ILE A 324 -16.98 8.51 -4.96
N ARG A 325 -16.02 8.60 -4.05
CA ARG A 325 -15.37 7.48 -3.39
C ARG A 325 -15.33 7.72 -1.90
N ILE A 326 -15.60 6.69 -1.13
CA ILE A 326 -15.48 6.68 0.33
C ILE A 326 -14.68 5.45 0.69
N GLU A 327 -13.60 5.66 1.43
CA GLU A 327 -12.63 4.62 1.73
C GLU A 327 -12.20 4.62 3.18
N ASP A 328 -12.07 3.43 3.74
CA ASP A 328 -11.39 3.21 5.01
C ASP A 328 -10.33 2.12 4.90
N MET A 329 -9.27 2.28 5.69
CA MET A 329 -8.41 1.18 6.11
C MET A 329 -9.13 0.34 7.16
N VAL A 330 -9.14 -0.98 6.97
CA VAL A 330 -9.81 -1.93 7.85
C VAL A 330 -8.84 -3.04 8.25
N ALA A 331 -8.55 -3.17 9.54
CA ALA A 331 -7.82 -4.30 10.09
C ALA A 331 -8.77 -5.49 10.31
N VAL A 332 -8.39 -6.66 9.85
CA VAL A 332 -9.10 -7.90 10.11
C VAL A 332 -8.73 -8.38 11.50
N THR A 333 -9.66 -8.33 12.43
CA THR A 333 -9.50 -8.84 13.80
C THR A 333 -10.11 -10.24 13.93
N ARG A 334 -9.96 -10.88 15.07
CA ARG A 334 -10.61 -12.18 15.35
C ARG A 334 -12.14 -12.09 15.38
N SER A 335 -12.70 -10.91 15.63
CA SER A 335 -14.13 -10.64 15.77
C SER A 335 -14.75 -9.91 14.57
N GLY A 336 -13.98 -9.52 13.58
CA GLY A 336 -14.45 -8.78 12.40
C GLY A 336 -13.53 -7.66 11.96
N GLY A 337 -14.02 -6.79 11.08
CA GLY A 337 -13.32 -5.61 10.63
C GLY A 337 -13.26 -4.51 11.68
N GLN A 338 -12.07 -3.94 11.89
CA GLN A 338 -11.83 -2.75 12.70
C GLN A 338 -11.39 -1.61 11.79
N VAL A 339 -12.16 -0.53 11.71
CA VAL A 339 -11.81 0.67 10.95
C VAL A 339 -10.64 1.39 11.63
N LEU A 340 -9.58 1.67 10.89
CA LEU A 340 -8.39 2.41 11.35
C LEU A 340 -8.46 3.90 11.00
N THR A 341 -9.32 4.29 10.06
CA THR A 341 -9.52 5.68 9.57
C THR A 341 -10.87 6.24 10.02
N PRO A 342 -11.06 6.58 11.31
CA PRO A 342 -12.37 6.97 11.87
C PRO A 342 -12.84 8.39 11.46
N ALA A 343 -12.27 9.00 10.42
CA ALA A 343 -12.73 10.28 9.90
C ALA A 343 -14.21 10.20 9.45
N PRO A 344 -15.01 11.27 9.61
CA PRO A 344 -16.43 11.29 9.26
C PRO A 344 -16.67 10.87 7.80
N LYS A 345 -17.70 10.03 7.59
CA LYS A 345 -18.12 9.55 6.26
C LYS A 345 -19.47 10.13 5.80
N ALA A 346 -20.22 10.76 6.69
CA ALA A 346 -21.42 11.48 6.30
C ALA A 346 -21.08 12.61 5.32
N LEU A 347 -22.00 12.94 4.40
CA LEU A 347 -21.78 14.00 3.43
C LEU A 347 -21.55 15.35 4.12
N ILE A 348 -20.33 15.88 3.96
CA ILE A 348 -19.94 17.20 4.46
C ILE A 348 -20.23 18.22 3.37
N GLU A 349 -21.02 19.22 3.70
CA GLU A 349 -21.35 20.38 2.85
C GLU A 349 -20.54 21.60 3.35
N LEU A 350 -19.69 22.16 2.48
CA LEU A 350 -18.80 23.29 2.75
C LEU A 350 -19.24 24.56 2.02
#